data_c7a4445afc976b053c609fbdbbec7ca6
#
_entry.id   c7a4445afc976b053c609fbdbbec7ca6
#
_cell.length_a   1.000
_cell.length_b   1.000
_cell.length_c   1.000
_cell.angle_alpha   90.00
_cell.angle_beta   90.00
_cell.angle_gamma   90.00
#
_symmetry.space_group_name_H-M   'P 1'
#
loop_
_entity.id
_entity.type
_entity.pdbx_description
1 polymer ?
#
loop_
_entity_poly.entity_id
_entity_poly.type
_entity_poly.pdbx_seq_one_letter_code
_entity_poly.pdbx_strand_id
1 'polypeptide(L)'
;MPQKEHPMKSEWLTTASTLSKALPYLQRYDGATVVIKFGGHAMGSDAAMESFARDVVLMQQVGVNPVIVHGGGPMINDMLKRLDIQSDFVDGKRVTDAATMEVVEMVLSGRVNKRIVQAINAQGGRAVGLSGKDASLMTCDVADPKL
;
A
#
# COMPACT_ATOMS: atom_id res chain seq x y z
N MET A 1 22.62 18.43 47.26
CA MET A 1 23.24 18.26 45.93
C MET A 1 22.13 17.92 44.96
N PRO A 2 21.87 18.66 43.94
CA PRO A 2 20.84 18.30 42.96
C PRO A 2 21.32 17.09 42.16
N GLN A 3 20.53 16.02 42.17
CA GLN A 3 20.76 14.84 41.32
C GLN A 3 20.65 15.32 39.87
N LYS A 4 21.74 15.19 39.10
CA LYS A 4 21.72 15.36 37.63
C LYS A 4 20.77 14.30 37.08
N GLU A 5 19.61 14.73 36.59
CA GLU A 5 18.70 13.87 35.84
C GLU A 5 19.46 13.32 34.62
N HIS A 6 19.53 12.02 34.51
CA HIS A 6 20.19 11.34 33.42
C HIS A 6 19.34 11.55 32.17
N PRO A 7 19.88 12.10 31.05
CA PRO A 7 19.09 12.43 29.84
C PRO A 7 18.29 11.23 29.30
N MET A 8 18.78 10.01 29.42
CA MET A 8 18.08 8.78 29.06
C MET A 8 16.76 8.56 29.83
N LYS A 9 16.65 9.05 31.08
CA LYS A 9 15.41 8.89 31.88
C LYS A 9 14.27 9.74 31.35
N SER A 10 14.55 10.92 30.79
CA SER A 10 13.57 11.84 30.22
C SER A 10 12.98 11.28 28.90
N GLU A 11 13.79 10.71 28.03
CA GLU A 11 13.33 10.11 26.76
C GLU A 11 12.41 8.90 26.98
N TRP A 12 12.74 8.03 27.92
CA TRP A 12 11.91 6.86 28.25
C TRP A 12 10.56 7.25 28.83
N LEU A 13 10.51 8.25 29.69
CA LEU A 13 9.25 8.77 30.24
C LEU A 13 8.38 9.39 29.15
N THR A 14 8.98 10.11 28.22
CA THR A 14 8.28 10.70 27.06
C THR A 14 7.72 9.59 26.16
N THR A 15 8.52 8.58 25.85
CA THR A 15 8.09 7.42 25.04
C THR A 15 6.96 6.67 25.74
N ALA A 16 7.09 6.37 27.02
CA ALA A 16 6.05 5.69 27.80
C ALA A 16 4.74 6.50 27.84
N SER A 17 4.84 7.82 28.03
CA SER A 17 3.67 8.72 27.97
C SER A 17 2.98 8.72 26.62
N THR A 18 3.77 8.72 25.54
CA THR A 18 3.23 8.66 24.16
C THR A 18 2.49 7.35 23.92
N LEU A 19 3.08 6.22 24.30
CA LEU A 19 2.44 4.90 24.18
C LEU A 19 1.16 4.81 25.02
N SER A 20 1.17 5.33 26.25
CA SER A 20 -0.03 5.36 27.09
C SER A 20 -1.16 6.17 26.48
N LYS A 21 -0.85 7.30 25.85
CA LYS A 21 -1.83 8.12 25.11
C LYS A 21 -2.35 7.45 23.84
N ALA A 22 -1.57 6.57 23.23
CA ALA A 22 -1.97 5.81 22.05
C ALA A 22 -2.92 4.64 22.41
N LEU A 23 -2.90 4.13 23.65
CA LEU A 23 -3.62 2.93 24.08
C LEU A 23 -5.11 2.93 23.71
N PRO A 24 -5.91 4.00 23.90
CA PRO A 24 -7.32 4.00 23.50
C PRO A 24 -7.56 3.79 22.01
N TYR A 25 -6.65 4.28 21.19
CA TYR A 25 -6.71 4.09 19.73
C TYR A 25 -6.35 2.66 19.34
N LEU A 26 -5.32 2.08 19.97
CA LEU A 26 -4.92 0.69 19.75
C LEU A 26 -6.06 -0.26 20.13
N GLN A 27 -6.67 -0.07 21.29
CA GLN A 27 -7.83 -0.86 21.74
C GLN A 27 -9.04 -0.73 20.81
N ARG A 28 -9.28 0.47 20.26
CA ARG A 28 -10.40 0.71 19.36
C ARG A 28 -10.30 -0.06 18.04
N TYR A 29 -9.09 -0.25 17.53
CA TYR A 29 -8.84 -0.87 16.22
C TYR A 29 -8.28 -2.29 16.32
N ASP A 30 -8.13 -2.83 17.51
CA ASP A 30 -7.71 -4.21 17.73
C ASP A 30 -8.69 -5.19 17.04
N GLY A 31 -8.17 -6.07 16.21
CA GLY A 31 -8.93 -7.01 15.39
C GLY A 31 -9.68 -6.39 14.21
N ALA A 32 -9.69 -5.06 14.07
CA ALA A 32 -10.39 -4.39 12.97
C ALA A 32 -9.68 -4.61 11.63
N THR A 33 -10.47 -4.81 10.55
CA THR A 33 -9.95 -4.76 9.19
C THR A 33 -9.98 -3.33 8.68
N VAL A 34 -8.82 -2.80 8.33
CA VAL A 34 -8.65 -1.43 7.82
C VAL A 34 -8.18 -1.48 6.36
N VAL A 35 -9.00 -0.95 5.46
CA VAL A 35 -8.65 -0.84 4.04
C VAL A 35 -7.89 0.46 3.80
N ILE A 36 -6.69 0.33 3.25
CA ILE A 36 -5.77 1.44 3.01
C ILE A 36 -5.57 1.58 1.49
N LYS A 37 -6.01 2.71 0.93
CA LYS A 37 -5.71 3.03 -0.48
C LYS A 37 -4.30 3.60 -0.57
N PHE A 38 -3.42 2.89 -1.27
CA PHE A 38 -2.05 3.31 -1.55
C PHE A 38 -1.86 3.55 -3.05
N GLY A 39 -1.60 4.78 -3.46
CA GLY A 39 -1.53 5.09 -4.88
C GLY A 39 -0.94 6.46 -5.21
N GLY A 40 -0.89 6.77 -6.49
CA GLY A 40 -0.44 8.05 -6.99
C GLY A 40 1.02 8.35 -6.66
N HIS A 41 1.27 9.57 -6.23
CA HIS A 41 2.62 10.08 -5.93
C HIS A 41 3.30 9.37 -4.74
N ALA A 42 2.53 8.78 -3.82
CA ALA A 42 3.08 8.06 -2.66
C ALA A 42 3.92 6.83 -3.04
N MET A 43 3.69 6.27 -4.24
CA MET A 43 4.48 5.14 -4.77
C MET A 43 5.75 5.56 -5.51
N GLY A 44 6.01 6.86 -5.65
CA GLY A 44 7.06 7.40 -6.51
C GLY A 44 8.47 7.38 -5.92
N SER A 45 8.63 7.24 -4.59
CA SER A 45 9.94 7.20 -3.94
C SER A 45 10.11 5.98 -3.06
N ASP A 46 11.35 5.46 -2.97
CA ASP A 46 11.68 4.32 -2.11
C ASP A 46 11.51 4.69 -0.63
N ALA A 47 11.87 5.90 -0.23
CA ALA A 47 11.71 6.37 1.14
C ALA A 47 10.23 6.42 1.57
N ALA A 48 9.32 6.87 0.69
CA ALA A 48 7.88 6.86 0.97
C ALA A 48 7.33 5.42 1.06
N MET A 49 7.83 4.51 0.22
CA MET A 49 7.47 3.10 0.26
C MET A 49 7.92 2.44 1.57
N GLU A 50 9.14 2.71 2.01
CA GLU A 50 9.67 2.19 3.27
C GLU A 50 8.90 2.72 4.48
N SER A 51 8.61 4.03 4.51
CA SER A 51 7.80 4.62 5.58
C SER A 51 6.41 4.00 5.63
N PHE A 52 5.73 3.91 4.50
CA PHE A 52 4.43 3.26 4.39
C PHE A 52 4.47 1.80 4.86
N ALA A 53 5.46 1.03 4.43
CA ALA A 53 5.61 -0.37 4.83
C ALA A 53 5.80 -0.51 6.35
N ARG A 54 6.58 0.38 6.97
CA ARG A 54 6.79 0.41 8.42
C ARG A 54 5.49 0.71 9.18
N ASP A 55 4.71 1.67 8.68
CA ASP A 55 3.41 2.02 9.28
C ASP A 55 2.42 0.85 9.19
N VAL A 56 2.37 0.14 8.05
CA VAL A 56 1.54 -1.06 7.87
C VAL A 56 1.96 -2.17 8.83
N VAL A 57 3.27 -2.40 8.99
CA VAL A 57 3.78 -3.40 9.95
C VAL A 57 3.43 -3.00 11.37
N LEU A 58 3.56 -1.72 11.72
CA LEU A 58 3.14 -1.22 13.05
C LEU A 58 1.65 -1.49 13.28
N MET A 59 0.77 -1.19 12.32
CA MET A 59 -0.65 -1.49 12.44
C MET A 59 -0.91 -2.97 12.69
N GLN A 60 -0.22 -3.86 11.98
CA GLN A 60 -0.34 -5.30 12.17
C GLN A 60 0.12 -5.73 13.57
N GLN A 61 1.22 -5.16 14.07
CA GLN A 61 1.78 -5.48 15.39
C GLN A 61 0.86 -5.07 16.55
N VAL A 62 0.04 -4.05 16.35
CA VAL A 62 -0.92 -3.57 17.35
C VAL A 62 -2.33 -4.16 17.17
N GLY A 63 -2.47 -5.25 16.41
CA GLY A 63 -3.71 -6.02 16.31
C GLY A 63 -4.64 -5.62 15.16
N VAL A 64 -4.29 -4.63 14.34
CA VAL A 64 -5.07 -4.27 13.14
C VAL A 64 -4.83 -5.28 12.01
N ASN A 65 -5.85 -5.57 11.20
CA ASN A 65 -5.74 -6.36 9.97
C ASN A 65 -5.73 -5.42 8.74
N PRO A 66 -4.56 -4.95 8.29
CA PRO A 66 -4.49 -4.01 7.16
C PRO A 66 -4.71 -4.73 5.83
N VAL A 67 -5.57 -4.16 4.99
CA VAL A 67 -5.80 -4.56 3.60
C VAL A 67 -5.36 -3.40 2.70
N ILE A 68 -4.35 -3.62 1.87
CA ILE A 68 -3.81 -2.58 1.00
C ILE A 68 -4.47 -2.69 -0.38
N VAL A 69 -5.11 -1.61 -0.82
CA VAL A 69 -5.63 -1.46 -2.18
C VAL A 69 -4.76 -0.45 -2.91
N HIS A 70 -4.15 -0.87 -4.00
CA HIS A 70 -3.21 -0.02 -4.73
C HIS A 70 -3.63 0.21 -6.18
N GLY A 71 -3.18 1.32 -6.75
CA GLY A 71 -3.22 1.59 -8.17
C GLY A 71 -1.83 1.43 -8.81
N GLY A 72 -1.63 2.08 -9.97
CA GLY A 72 -0.35 2.01 -10.69
C GLY A 72 -0.36 2.76 -12.01
N GLY A 73 -1.26 3.74 -12.18
CA GLY A 73 -1.42 4.49 -13.42
C GLY A 73 -0.11 5.00 -14.04
N PRO A 74 0.75 5.69 -13.28
CA PRO A 74 2.04 6.16 -13.82
C PRO A 74 2.93 5.03 -14.32
N MET A 75 2.99 3.89 -13.60
CA MET A 75 3.79 2.73 -14.01
C MET A 75 3.22 2.02 -15.23
N ILE A 76 1.89 1.99 -15.37
CA ILE A 76 1.21 1.49 -16.57
C ILE A 76 1.57 2.38 -17.77
N ASN A 77 1.47 3.71 -17.63
CA ASN A 77 1.82 4.65 -18.70
C ASN A 77 3.27 4.49 -19.14
N ASP A 78 4.21 4.38 -18.18
CA ASP A 78 5.61 4.16 -18.48
C ASP A 78 5.83 2.86 -19.27
N MET A 79 5.17 1.78 -18.88
CA MET A 79 5.32 0.49 -19.57
C MET A 79 4.70 0.50 -20.95
N LEU A 80 3.49 1.05 -21.13
CA LEU A 80 2.85 1.19 -22.43
C LEU A 80 3.72 2.00 -23.39
N LYS A 81 4.29 3.12 -22.92
CA LYS A 81 5.23 3.93 -23.72
C LYS A 81 6.48 3.14 -24.13
N ARG A 82 7.05 2.33 -23.23
CA ARG A 82 8.23 1.50 -23.54
C ARG A 82 7.94 0.40 -24.56
N LEU A 83 6.69 -0.06 -24.63
CA LEU A 83 6.23 -1.08 -25.56
C LEU A 83 5.63 -0.50 -26.84
N ASP A 84 5.64 0.85 -26.98
CA ASP A 84 5.03 1.58 -28.11
C ASP A 84 3.53 1.26 -28.30
N ILE A 85 2.82 1.03 -27.19
CA ILE A 85 1.38 0.79 -27.15
C ILE A 85 0.68 2.10 -26.80
N GLN A 86 -0.19 2.57 -27.70
CA GLN A 86 -1.02 3.75 -27.44
C GLN A 86 -2.23 3.37 -26.60
N SER A 87 -2.64 4.25 -25.71
CA SER A 87 -3.80 4.04 -24.84
C SER A 87 -4.46 5.37 -24.54
N ASP A 88 -5.72 5.48 -24.89
CA ASP A 88 -6.54 6.67 -24.71
C ASP A 88 -7.33 6.65 -23.41
N PHE A 89 -7.88 7.81 -23.04
CA PHE A 89 -8.77 7.97 -21.90
C PHE A 89 -10.08 8.58 -22.36
N VAL A 90 -11.19 8.00 -21.92
CA VAL A 90 -12.54 8.54 -22.10
C VAL A 90 -13.16 8.72 -20.72
N ASP A 91 -13.62 9.92 -20.42
CA ASP A 91 -14.21 10.29 -19.11
C ASP A 91 -13.35 9.87 -17.90
N GLY A 92 -12.02 10.01 -18.04
CA GLY A 92 -11.07 9.65 -16.99
C GLY A 92 -10.83 8.15 -16.82
N LYS A 93 -11.45 7.30 -17.63
CA LYS A 93 -11.24 5.86 -17.69
C LYS A 93 -10.34 5.52 -18.88
N ARG A 94 -9.40 4.62 -18.67
CA ARG A 94 -8.53 4.13 -19.75
C ARG A 94 -9.32 3.24 -20.68
N VAL A 95 -9.26 3.53 -21.98
CA VAL A 95 -9.67 2.57 -22.99
C VAL A 95 -8.68 1.42 -22.98
N THR A 96 -9.15 0.22 -22.68
CA THR A 96 -8.28 -0.92 -22.38
C THR A 96 -8.61 -2.07 -23.32
N ASP A 97 -7.94 -2.10 -24.48
CA ASP A 97 -7.97 -3.24 -25.38
C ASP A 97 -7.18 -4.43 -24.82
N ALA A 98 -7.16 -5.55 -25.53
CA ALA A 98 -6.53 -6.78 -25.07
C ALA A 98 -5.02 -6.59 -24.79
N ALA A 99 -4.30 -5.88 -25.66
CA ALA A 99 -2.87 -5.63 -25.50
C ALA A 99 -2.58 -4.71 -24.31
N THR A 100 -3.37 -3.65 -24.15
CA THR A 100 -3.30 -2.76 -23.00
C THR A 100 -3.64 -3.51 -21.70
N MET A 101 -4.64 -4.39 -21.72
CA MET A 101 -5.04 -5.17 -20.53
C MET A 101 -3.93 -6.10 -20.06
N GLU A 102 -3.21 -6.74 -20.98
CA GLU A 102 -2.07 -7.58 -20.64
C GLU A 102 -0.98 -6.78 -19.91
N VAL A 103 -0.67 -5.58 -20.40
CA VAL A 103 0.30 -4.68 -19.76
C VAL A 103 -0.20 -4.21 -18.39
N VAL A 104 -1.48 -3.85 -18.27
CA VAL A 104 -2.09 -3.46 -16.99
C VAL A 104 -1.95 -4.58 -15.96
N GLU A 105 -2.25 -5.81 -16.34
CA GLU A 105 -2.13 -6.97 -15.46
C GLU A 105 -0.68 -7.22 -15.03
N MET A 106 0.26 -7.25 -15.97
CA MET A 106 1.69 -7.42 -15.67
C MET A 106 2.20 -6.34 -14.70
N VAL A 107 1.81 -5.09 -14.92
CA VAL A 107 2.29 -3.98 -14.10
C VAL A 107 1.64 -4.01 -12.71
N LEU A 108 0.33 -4.16 -12.62
CA LEU A 108 -0.37 -4.10 -11.33
C LEU A 108 -0.08 -5.35 -10.49
N SER A 109 -0.29 -6.54 -11.03
CA SER A 109 -0.16 -7.79 -10.28
C SER A 109 1.29 -8.25 -10.10
N GLY A 110 2.13 -8.03 -11.12
CA GLY A 110 3.53 -8.44 -11.11
C GLY A 110 4.45 -7.40 -10.46
N ARG A 111 4.48 -6.18 -10.98
CA ARG A 111 5.46 -5.17 -10.55
C ARG A 111 5.04 -4.43 -9.29
N VAL A 112 3.87 -3.78 -9.31
CA VAL A 112 3.44 -2.89 -8.20
C VAL A 112 3.08 -3.69 -6.97
N ASN A 113 2.22 -4.68 -7.11
CA ASN A 113 1.80 -5.56 -6.02
C ASN A 113 3.00 -6.20 -5.31
N LYS A 114 3.91 -6.81 -6.07
CA LYS A 114 5.07 -7.52 -5.49
C LYS A 114 6.10 -6.56 -4.88
N ARG A 115 6.22 -5.33 -5.38
CA ARG A 115 7.05 -4.30 -4.75
C ARG A 115 6.51 -3.90 -3.37
N ILE A 116 5.19 -3.73 -3.23
CA ILE A 116 4.54 -3.45 -1.94
C ILE A 116 4.75 -4.62 -0.97
N VAL A 117 4.48 -5.84 -1.42
CA VAL A 117 4.69 -7.06 -0.62
C VAL A 117 6.13 -7.15 -0.13
N GLN A 118 7.09 -6.94 -1.03
CA GLN A 118 8.52 -6.98 -0.68
C GLN A 118 8.89 -5.91 0.35
N ALA A 119 8.39 -4.68 0.18
CA ALA A 119 8.65 -3.59 1.12
C ALA A 119 8.12 -3.91 2.53
N ILE A 120 6.88 -4.42 2.64
CA ILE A 120 6.30 -4.81 3.93
C ILE A 120 7.09 -5.97 4.57
N ASN A 121 7.45 -6.98 3.79
CA ASN A 121 8.22 -8.13 4.30
C ASN A 121 9.64 -7.71 4.74
N ALA A 122 10.26 -6.75 4.04
CA ALA A 122 11.56 -6.20 4.43
C ALA A 122 11.54 -5.45 5.77
N GLN A 123 10.37 -4.93 6.19
CA GLN A 123 10.16 -4.31 7.51
C GLN A 123 9.74 -5.34 8.60
N GLY A 124 9.82 -6.63 8.31
CA GLY A 124 9.47 -7.70 9.26
C GLY A 124 7.98 -8.07 9.27
N GLY A 125 7.18 -7.52 8.36
CA GLY A 125 5.78 -7.92 8.16
C GLY A 125 5.66 -9.25 7.42
N ARG A 126 4.41 -9.73 7.29
CA ARG A 126 4.06 -10.94 6.53
C ARG A 126 2.91 -10.59 5.59
N ALA A 127 3.23 -10.18 4.38
CA ALA A 127 2.26 -9.77 3.37
C ALA A 127 2.17 -10.79 2.23
N VAL A 128 0.96 -10.98 1.72
CA VAL A 128 0.66 -11.71 0.50
C VAL A 128 -0.05 -10.75 -0.46
N GLY A 129 0.32 -10.78 -1.72
CA GLY A 129 -0.32 -9.96 -2.75
C GLY A 129 -1.26 -10.80 -3.59
N LEU A 130 -2.50 -10.33 -3.72
CA LEU A 130 -3.56 -10.92 -4.51
C LEU A 130 -3.98 -9.97 -5.65
N SER A 131 -4.58 -10.52 -6.68
CA SER A 131 -5.31 -9.81 -7.73
C SER A 131 -6.78 -10.20 -7.71
N GLY A 132 -7.62 -9.48 -8.44
CA GLY A 132 -9.04 -9.85 -8.58
C GLY A 132 -9.28 -11.23 -9.21
N LYS A 133 -8.29 -11.75 -9.95
CA LYS A 133 -8.34 -13.08 -10.59
C LYS A 133 -8.11 -14.23 -9.61
N ASP A 134 -7.38 -13.98 -8.51
CA ASP A 134 -7.06 -15.01 -7.53
C ASP A 134 -8.35 -15.49 -6.86
N ALA A 135 -8.61 -16.80 -6.93
CA ALA A 135 -9.81 -17.44 -6.40
C ALA A 135 -11.13 -16.79 -6.87
N SER A 136 -11.14 -16.15 -8.04
CA SER A 136 -12.31 -15.39 -8.55
C SER A 136 -12.81 -14.33 -7.56
N LEU A 137 -11.87 -13.65 -6.89
CA LEU A 137 -12.16 -12.63 -5.86
C LEU A 137 -13.00 -11.48 -6.39
N MET A 138 -12.83 -11.13 -7.68
CA MET A 138 -13.61 -10.10 -8.37
C MET A 138 -14.03 -10.59 -9.75
N THR A 139 -15.32 -10.53 -10.03
CA THR A 139 -15.88 -10.74 -11.36
C THR A 139 -16.28 -9.38 -11.93
N CYS A 140 -15.92 -9.11 -13.19
CA CYS A 140 -16.16 -7.84 -13.84
C CYS A 140 -16.85 -8.04 -15.19
N ASP A 141 -17.78 -7.16 -15.49
CA ASP A 141 -18.39 -7.03 -16.82
C ASP A 141 -17.81 -5.84 -17.57
N VAL A 142 -17.95 -5.85 -18.88
CA VAL A 142 -17.55 -4.72 -19.72
C VAL A 142 -18.44 -3.52 -19.40
N ALA A 143 -17.82 -2.39 -19.00
CA ALA A 143 -18.56 -1.20 -18.58
C ALA A 143 -19.34 -0.55 -19.74
N ASP A 144 -18.76 -0.52 -20.93
CA ASP A 144 -19.38 -0.05 -22.17
C ASP A 144 -18.84 -0.87 -23.35
N PRO A 145 -19.70 -1.63 -24.06
CA PRO A 145 -19.28 -2.41 -25.23
C PRO A 145 -18.73 -1.59 -26.40
N LYS A 146 -18.85 -0.25 -26.34
CA LYS A 146 -18.36 0.67 -27.37
C LYS A 146 -16.99 1.28 -27.00
N LEU A 147 -16.48 1.05 -25.82
CA LEU A 147 -15.14 1.40 -25.36
C LEU A 147 -14.21 0.20 -25.46
#